data_0a4ea15065022f3f3cbda2cb8a972051
#
_entry.id   0a4ea15065022f3f3cbda2cb8a972051
#
_cell.length_a   1.000
_cell.length_b   1.000
_cell.length_c   1.000
_cell.angle_alpha   90.00
_cell.angle_beta   90.00
_cell.angle_gamma   90.00
#
_symmetry.space_group_name_H-M   'P 1'
#
loop_
_entity.id
_entity.type
_entity.pdbx_description
1 polymer ?
#
loop_
_entity_poly.entity_id
_entity_poly.type
_entity_poly.pdbx_seq_one_letter_code
_entity_poly.pdbx_strand_id
1 'polypeptide(L)'
;MEKNTEIFQYTTDDFHSDGNDILVLGIGNYLMGDEGIGVQFIQNLDTAKFPQNISFLDGGTGGFTLIPYIESHQKVIIVDATMDGKEEVTITLLKPKFSDDFPISLSGHNFGLKDMVDILSFMNKMPEIYLFTVTISKMEPMYLELSPKVAASIPKVTEMVLDLVQKIRNN
;
A
#
# COMPACT_ATOMS: atom_id res chain seq x y z
N MET A 1 -15.17 32.02 5.11
CA MET A 1 -15.02 30.66 5.64
C MET A 1 -13.68 30.12 5.17
N GLU A 2 -12.64 30.37 5.96
CA GLU A 2 -11.29 29.88 5.68
C GLU A 2 -11.26 28.37 5.96
N LYS A 3 -10.96 27.58 4.94
CA LYS A 3 -10.64 26.16 5.11
C LYS A 3 -9.24 26.07 5.70
N ASN A 4 -9.15 25.72 6.97
CA ASN A 4 -7.88 25.32 7.57
C ASN A 4 -7.42 24.06 6.86
N THR A 5 -6.46 24.23 5.95
CA THR A 5 -5.65 23.14 5.44
C THR A 5 -4.60 22.86 6.51
N GLU A 6 -4.83 21.88 7.36
CA GLU A 6 -3.78 21.37 8.24
C GLU A 6 -2.72 20.70 7.35
N ILE A 7 -1.61 21.40 7.19
CA ILE A 7 -0.41 20.82 6.59
C ILE A 7 0.21 19.96 7.69
N PHE A 8 0.07 18.64 7.59
CA PHE A 8 0.82 17.72 8.44
C PHE A 8 2.30 17.84 8.09
N GLN A 9 3.05 18.58 8.90
CA GLN A 9 4.50 18.54 8.89
C GLN A 9 4.94 17.32 9.70
N TYR A 10 5.34 16.26 9.01
CA TYR A 10 6.02 15.13 9.64
C TYR A 10 7.41 15.59 10.11
N THR A 11 7.66 15.51 11.41
CA THR A 11 9.00 15.69 11.97
C THR A 11 9.70 14.33 12.04
N THR A 12 11.02 14.33 12.01
CA THR A 12 11.82 13.09 12.11
C THR A 12 11.60 12.32 13.41
N ASP A 13 10.97 12.92 14.41
CA ASP A 13 10.67 12.30 15.70
C ASP A 13 9.39 11.44 15.65
N ASP A 14 8.56 11.58 14.59
CA ASP A 14 7.34 10.78 14.40
C ASP A 14 7.64 9.34 13.90
N PHE A 15 8.91 9.02 13.65
CA PHE A 15 9.35 7.74 13.08
C PHE A 15 9.82 6.70 14.10
N HIS A 16 9.65 6.95 15.39
CA HIS A 16 9.98 5.95 16.42
C HIS A 16 8.79 5.02 16.60
N SER A 17 8.82 3.89 15.89
CA SER A 17 7.88 2.81 16.16
C SER A 17 8.20 2.16 17.50
N ASP A 18 7.23 2.07 18.38
CA ASP A 18 7.32 1.34 19.64
C ASP A 18 7.28 -0.21 19.47
N GLY A 19 7.94 -0.72 18.43
CA GLY A 19 8.32 -2.13 18.30
C GLY A 19 7.22 -3.12 17.87
N ASN A 20 5.96 -2.70 17.73
CA ASN A 20 4.85 -3.59 17.33
C ASN A 20 4.04 -3.07 16.14
N ASP A 21 4.52 -2.04 15.47
CA ASP A 21 3.72 -1.33 14.51
C ASP A 21 3.60 -2.04 13.18
N ILE A 22 2.37 -2.15 12.74
CA ILE A 22 2.00 -2.58 11.40
C ILE A 22 1.78 -1.32 10.57
N LEU A 23 2.44 -1.23 9.42
CA LEU A 23 2.14 -0.22 8.41
C LEU A 23 1.17 -0.80 7.38
N VAL A 24 0.09 -0.09 7.13
CA VAL A 24 -0.79 -0.33 5.97
C VAL A 24 -0.51 0.75 4.94
N LEU A 25 0.00 0.35 3.79
CA LEU A 25 0.54 1.22 2.76
C LEU A 25 -0.25 1.03 1.46
N GLY A 26 -0.86 2.07 0.93
CA GLY A 26 -1.47 2.08 -0.40
C GLY A 26 -0.50 2.65 -1.43
N ILE A 27 -0.24 1.90 -2.49
CA ILE A 27 0.62 2.31 -3.59
C ILE A 27 -0.20 2.41 -4.87
N GLY A 28 0.17 3.27 -5.77
CA GLY A 28 -0.44 3.44 -7.09
C GLY A 28 -0.37 4.85 -7.60
N ASN A 29 -0.69 5.02 -8.89
CA ASN A 29 -0.72 6.34 -9.51
C ASN A 29 -2.17 6.85 -9.59
N TYR A 30 -2.48 7.81 -8.75
CA TYR A 30 -3.80 8.44 -8.68
C TYR A 30 -4.26 9.07 -10.02
N LEU A 31 -3.32 9.41 -10.92
CA LEU A 31 -3.61 10.00 -12.22
C LEU A 31 -3.84 8.97 -13.33
N MET A 32 -3.88 7.67 -12.99
CA MET A 32 -3.93 6.57 -13.97
C MET A 32 -5.16 5.66 -13.78
N GLY A 33 -6.27 6.22 -13.30
CA GLY A 33 -7.52 5.49 -13.10
C GLY A 33 -7.38 4.35 -12.10
N ASP A 34 -7.66 3.13 -12.53
CA ASP A 34 -7.67 1.94 -11.66
C ASP A 34 -6.30 1.60 -11.02
N GLU A 35 -5.19 2.09 -11.59
CA GLU A 35 -3.88 1.97 -10.95
C GLU A 35 -3.80 2.71 -9.60
N GLY A 36 -4.69 3.68 -9.39
CA GLY A 36 -4.80 4.40 -8.11
C GLY A 36 -5.52 3.65 -7.00
N ILE A 37 -5.87 2.36 -7.16
CA ILE A 37 -6.67 1.61 -6.16
C ILE A 37 -6.05 1.62 -4.77
N GLY A 38 -4.73 1.43 -4.65
CA GLY A 38 -4.06 1.41 -3.35
C GLY A 38 -4.14 2.77 -2.64
N VAL A 39 -3.96 3.86 -3.37
CA VAL A 39 -4.10 5.23 -2.87
C VAL A 39 -5.54 5.49 -2.43
N GLN A 40 -6.50 5.18 -3.29
CA GLN A 40 -7.91 5.39 -2.98
C GLN A 40 -8.42 4.48 -1.86
N PHE A 41 -7.88 3.28 -1.72
CA PHE A 41 -8.13 2.42 -0.57
C PHE A 41 -7.79 3.14 0.75
N ILE A 42 -6.56 3.68 0.87
CA ILE A 42 -6.14 4.42 2.07
C ILE A 42 -7.02 5.66 2.30
N GLN A 43 -7.27 6.45 1.28
CA GLN A 43 -8.06 7.69 1.39
C GLN A 43 -9.51 7.46 1.81
N ASN A 44 -10.08 6.30 1.50
CA ASN A 44 -11.46 5.93 1.87
C ASN A 44 -11.54 5.02 3.09
N LEU A 45 -10.42 4.76 3.77
CA LEU A 45 -10.36 3.83 4.89
C LEU A 45 -10.96 4.44 6.15
N ASP A 46 -11.90 3.74 6.78
CA ASP A 46 -12.35 4.05 8.12
C ASP A 46 -11.37 3.45 9.14
N THR A 47 -10.38 4.24 9.54
CA THR A 47 -9.32 3.80 10.45
C THR A 47 -9.82 3.44 11.84
N ALA A 48 -11.01 3.93 12.25
CA ALA A 48 -11.61 3.60 13.55
C ALA A 48 -12.01 2.11 13.66
N LYS A 49 -12.12 1.41 12.55
CA LYS A 49 -12.40 -0.04 12.52
C LYS A 49 -11.15 -0.89 12.81
N PHE A 50 -9.98 -0.29 12.73
CA PHE A 50 -8.73 -0.99 12.95
C PHE A 50 -8.29 -0.90 14.41
N PRO A 51 -7.53 -1.90 14.89
CA PRO A 51 -6.91 -1.83 16.21
C PRO A 51 -5.99 -0.61 16.34
N GLN A 52 -5.73 -0.18 17.58
CA GLN A 52 -4.73 0.84 17.85
C GLN A 52 -3.32 0.36 17.45
N ASN A 53 -2.40 1.30 17.25
CA ASN A 53 -0.99 1.07 16.87
C ASN A 53 -0.84 0.48 15.46
N ILE A 54 -1.66 0.94 14.52
CA ILE A 54 -1.54 0.69 13.09
C ILE A 54 -1.29 2.03 12.41
N SER A 55 -0.22 2.10 11.63
CA SER A 55 0.08 3.26 10.78
C SER A 55 -0.58 3.08 9.41
N PHE A 56 -1.12 4.16 8.85
CA PHE A 56 -1.70 4.17 7.51
C PHE A 56 -1.00 5.22 6.66
N LEU A 57 -0.57 4.84 5.47
CA LEU A 57 0.17 5.73 4.59
C LEU A 57 -0.34 5.64 3.15
N ASP A 58 -0.71 6.79 2.59
CA ASP A 58 -0.85 6.97 1.16
C ASP A 58 0.56 7.14 0.58
N GLY A 59 1.05 6.10 -0.08
CA GLY A 59 2.38 6.05 -0.66
C GLY A 59 2.46 6.62 -2.07
N GLY A 60 1.31 6.79 -2.72
CA GLY A 60 1.28 7.25 -4.12
C GLY A 60 2.25 6.48 -4.99
N THR A 61 3.06 7.21 -5.73
CA THR A 61 4.18 6.70 -6.54
C THR A 61 5.55 6.95 -5.88
N GLY A 62 5.58 7.00 -4.55
CA GLY A 62 6.69 7.55 -3.77
C GLY A 62 8.05 6.86 -3.95
N GLY A 63 8.12 5.62 -4.44
CA GLY A 63 9.38 4.94 -4.69
C GLY A 63 10.30 4.94 -3.46
N PHE A 64 11.55 5.37 -3.62
CA PHE A 64 12.54 5.39 -2.53
C PHE A 64 12.17 6.27 -1.33
N THR A 65 11.29 7.24 -1.49
CA THR A 65 10.84 8.07 -0.36
C THR A 65 10.03 7.28 0.67
N LEU A 66 9.55 6.09 0.31
CA LEU A 66 8.82 5.19 1.19
C LEU A 66 9.74 4.32 2.07
N ILE A 67 11.03 4.20 1.73
CA ILE A 67 11.99 3.35 2.46
C ILE A 67 12.01 3.66 3.97
N PRO A 68 12.12 4.93 4.43
CA PRO A 68 12.14 5.22 5.87
C PRO A 68 10.88 4.74 6.61
N TYR A 69 9.73 4.82 5.96
CA TYR A 69 8.47 4.34 6.54
C TYR A 69 8.42 2.82 6.62
N ILE A 70 8.87 2.14 5.56
CA ILE A 70 8.88 0.69 5.49
C ILE A 70 9.87 0.12 6.51
N GLU A 71 11.11 0.65 6.57
CA GLU A 71 12.15 0.16 7.48
C GLU A 71 11.86 0.42 8.96
N SER A 72 11.00 1.42 9.28
CA SER A 72 10.63 1.74 10.67
C SER A 72 9.57 0.82 11.25
N HIS A 73 8.95 -0.05 10.44
CA HIS A 73 7.92 -0.99 10.87
C HIS A 73 8.39 -2.43 10.75
N GLN A 74 7.93 -3.30 11.65
CA GLN A 74 8.27 -4.73 11.60
C GLN A 74 7.46 -5.48 10.54
N LYS A 75 6.22 -5.04 10.29
CA LYS A 75 5.30 -5.67 9.35
C LYS A 75 4.67 -4.60 8.47
N VAL A 76 4.63 -4.84 7.19
CA VAL A 76 4.07 -3.91 6.21
C VAL A 76 3.04 -4.63 5.35
N ILE A 77 1.82 -4.10 5.33
CA ILE A 77 0.74 -4.57 4.47
C ILE A 77 0.60 -3.57 3.34
N ILE A 78 0.85 -4.01 2.13
CA ILE A 78 0.81 -3.16 0.92
C ILE A 78 -0.45 -3.50 0.14
N VAL A 79 -1.13 -2.49 -0.39
CA VAL A 79 -2.22 -2.62 -1.36
C VAL A 79 -1.81 -1.92 -2.65
N ASP A 80 -1.83 -2.65 -3.76
CA ASP A 80 -1.38 -2.18 -5.07
C ASP A 80 -2.23 -2.79 -6.19
N ALA A 81 -2.23 -2.15 -7.36
CA ALA A 81 -2.82 -2.69 -8.58
C ALA A 81 -1.87 -3.67 -9.27
N THR A 82 -2.44 -4.60 -10.04
CA THR A 82 -1.66 -5.48 -10.92
C THR A 82 -2.40 -5.77 -12.23
N MET A 83 -1.66 -6.01 -13.31
CA MET A 83 -2.18 -6.51 -14.59
C MET A 83 -1.60 -7.92 -14.86
N ASP A 84 -1.99 -8.88 -14.03
CA ASP A 84 -1.46 -10.26 -14.07
C ASP A 84 -2.27 -11.21 -14.97
N GLY A 85 -3.20 -10.66 -15.72
CA GLY A 85 -4.02 -11.42 -16.67
C GLY A 85 -5.16 -12.24 -16.04
N LYS A 86 -5.34 -12.14 -14.72
CA LYS A 86 -6.49 -12.74 -14.05
C LYS A 86 -7.76 -11.93 -14.33
N GLU A 87 -8.89 -12.46 -13.87
CA GLU A 87 -10.16 -11.73 -13.91
C GLU A 87 -10.06 -10.42 -13.14
N GLU A 88 -10.61 -9.34 -13.71
CA GLU A 88 -10.66 -8.02 -13.10
C GLU A 88 -11.25 -8.08 -11.69
N VAL A 89 -10.67 -7.31 -10.77
CA VAL A 89 -10.94 -7.27 -9.33
C VAL A 89 -10.63 -8.56 -8.56
N THR A 90 -9.84 -9.46 -9.14
CA THR A 90 -9.24 -10.55 -8.36
C THR A 90 -8.28 -9.98 -7.34
N ILE A 91 -8.52 -10.28 -6.06
CA ILE A 91 -7.67 -9.86 -4.95
C ILE A 91 -6.77 -11.03 -4.58
N THR A 92 -5.46 -10.85 -4.66
CA THR A 92 -4.47 -11.86 -4.31
C THR A 92 -3.62 -11.36 -3.14
N LEU A 93 -3.46 -12.20 -2.10
CA LEU A 93 -2.52 -11.94 -1.02
C LEU A 93 -1.22 -12.72 -1.27
N LEU A 94 -0.12 -12.01 -1.34
CA LEU A 94 1.23 -12.54 -1.47
C LEU A 94 2.01 -12.24 -0.19
N LYS A 95 2.96 -13.13 0.15
CA LYS A 95 3.94 -12.92 1.22
C LYS A 95 5.35 -13.05 0.62
N PRO A 96 5.80 -12.06 -0.13
CA PRO A 96 7.08 -12.10 -0.79
C PRO A 96 8.22 -12.10 0.22
N LYS A 97 9.25 -12.91 -0.05
CA LYS A 97 10.49 -12.98 0.77
C LYS A 97 11.67 -12.35 0.04
N PHE A 98 11.62 -12.34 -1.28
CA PHE A 98 12.66 -11.82 -2.15
C PHE A 98 12.04 -10.88 -3.18
N SER A 99 12.86 -10.02 -3.76
CA SER A 99 12.40 -9.08 -4.77
C SER A 99 11.79 -9.77 -6.00
N ASP A 100 12.24 -10.97 -6.35
CA ASP A 100 11.69 -11.75 -7.46
C ASP A 100 10.29 -12.32 -7.20
N ASP A 101 9.85 -12.37 -5.94
CA ASP A 101 8.51 -12.79 -5.57
C ASP A 101 7.46 -11.69 -5.81
N PHE A 102 7.89 -10.44 -6.05
CA PHE A 102 7.00 -9.33 -6.33
C PHE A 102 6.53 -9.34 -7.78
N PRO A 103 5.24 -9.08 -8.04
CA PRO A 103 4.76 -8.91 -9.40
C PRO A 103 5.48 -7.73 -10.08
N ILE A 104 5.56 -7.80 -11.40
CA ILE A 104 6.09 -6.68 -12.20
C ILE A 104 5.19 -5.47 -11.92
N SER A 105 5.79 -4.40 -11.40
CA SER A 105 5.07 -3.16 -11.12
C SER A 105 4.50 -2.56 -12.39
N LEU A 106 3.25 -2.11 -12.35
CA LEU A 106 2.59 -1.43 -13.46
C LEU A 106 3.14 -0.03 -13.69
N SER A 107 3.61 0.61 -12.63
CA SER A 107 4.27 1.92 -12.72
C SER A 107 5.59 1.75 -13.47
N GLY A 108 5.58 1.95 -14.78
CA GLY A 108 6.73 1.84 -15.69
C GLY A 108 7.83 2.89 -15.44
N HIS A 109 7.89 3.47 -14.25
CA HIS A 109 8.84 4.48 -13.85
C HIS A 109 9.88 3.94 -12.90
N ASN A 110 11.05 3.86 -13.39
CA ASN A 110 12.43 3.69 -12.91
C ASN A 110 12.70 3.04 -11.53
N PHE A 111 11.79 3.09 -10.54
CA PHE A 111 11.98 2.51 -9.22
C PHE A 111 10.65 2.03 -8.65
N GLY A 112 10.40 0.74 -8.81
CA GLY A 112 9.20 0.09 -8.31
C GLY A 112 9.38 -0.51 -6.91
N LEU A 113 8.33 -1.18 -6.44
CA LEU A 113 8.33 -1.89 -5.17
C LEU A 113 9.47 -2.93 -5.07
N LYS A 114 9.80 -3.59 -6.19
CA LYS A 114 10.92 -4.53 -6.28
C LYS A 114 12.26 -3.88 -5.93
N ASP A 115 12.55 -2.71 -6.49
CA ASP A 115 13.80 -1.99 -6.24
C ASP A 115 13.92 -1.55 -4.78
N MET A 116 12.81 -1.12 -4.15
CA MET A 116 12.78 -0.81 -2.72
C MET A 116 13.11 -2.03 -1.87
N VAL A 117 12.54 -3.19 -2.21
CA VAL A 117 12.80 -4.45 -1.52
C VAL A 117 14.26 -4.87 -1.65
N ASP A 118 14.86 -4.73 -2.83
CA ASP A 118 16.28 -5.02 -3.03
C ASP A 118 17.16 -4.14 -2.12
N ILE A 119 16.86 -2.85 -2.02
CA ILE A 119 17.59 -1.92 -1.14
C ILE A 119 17.41 -2.30 0.33
N LEU A 120 16.18 -2.54 0.78
CA LEU A 120 15.89 -2.94 2.15
C LEU A 120 16.59 -4.25 2.52
N SER A 121 16.62 -5.20 1.59
CA SER A 121 17.34 -6.47 1.74
C SER A 121 18.83 -6.26 1.85
N PHE A 122 19.40 -5.43 0.98
CA PHE A 122 20.83 -5.07 1.03
C PHE A 122 21.23 -4.38 2.34
N MET A 123 20.35 -3.50 2.85
CA MET A 123 20.52 -2.81 4.13
C MET A 123 20.29 -3.72 5.34
N ASN A 124 19.85 -4.96 5.15
CA ASN A 124 19.42 -5.89 6.19
C ASN A 124 18.29 -5.30 7.10
N LYS A 125 17.38 -4.55 6.49
CA LYS A 125 16.26 -3.85 7.15
C LYS A 125 14.92 -4.23 6.55
N MET A 126 14.82 -5.42 5.98
CA MET A 126 13.61 -5.92 5.34
C MET A 126 12.56 -6.29 6.40
N PRO A 127 11.41 -5.64 6.44
CA PRO A 127 10.30 -6.05 7.28
C PRO A 127 9.61 -7.31 6.73
N GLU A 128 8.66 -7.84 7.49
CA GLU A 128 7.75 -8.85 6.98
C GLU A 128 6.69 -8.18 6.11
N ILE A 129 6.69 -8.47 4.80
CA ILE A 129 5.80 -7.83 3.83
C ILE A 129 4.64 -8.77 3.47
N TYR A 130 3.44 -8.20 3.46
CA TYR A 130 2.22 -8.77 2.91
C TYR A 130 1.73 -7.86 1.79
N LEU A 131 1.53 -8.40 0.60
CA LEU A 131 1.10 -7.63 -0.56
C LEU A 131 -0.27 -8.10 -1.04
N PHE A 132 -1.26 -7.23 -0.93
CA PHE A 132 -2.54 -7.39 -1.61
C PHE A 132 -2.44 -6.76 -2.99
N THR A 133 -2.63 -7.56 -4.02
CA THR A 133 -2.78 -7.04 -5.38
C THR A 133 -4.23 -7.13 -5.81
N VAL A 134 -4.70 -6.06 -6.47
CA VAL A 134 -6.02 -6.03 -7.11
C VAL A 134 -5.81 -6.03 -8.62
N THR A 135 -6.31 -7.05 -9.31
CA THR A 135 -6.19 -7.14 -10.77
C THR A 135 -7.03 -6.06 -11.43
N ILE A 136 -6.40 -5.25 -12.27
CA ILE A 136 -7.06 -4.25 -13.12
C ILE A 136 -6.96 -4.64 -14.59
N SER A 137 -7.89 -4.18 -15.42
CA SER A 137 -7.92 -4.49 -16.85
C SER A 137 -7.24 -3.44 -17.71
N LYS A 138 -7.14 -2.21 -17.24
CA LYS A 138 -6.57 -1.07 -17.97
C LYS A 138 -6.03 0.00 -17.05
N MET A 139 -5.15 0.83 -17.62
CA MET A 139 -4.73 2.11 -17.05
C MET A 139 -5.26 3.25 -17.93
N GLU A 140 -5.83 4.27 -17.33
CA GLU A 140 -6.37 5.44 -18.06
C GLU A 140 -5.62 6.71 -17.64
N PRO A 141 -4.65 7.18 -18.45
CA PRO A 141 -3.93 8.39 -18.15
C PRO A 141 -4.84 9.60 -17.97
N MET A 142 -4.52 10.44 -16.98
CA MET A 142 -5.27 11.65 -16.63
C MET A 142 -6.72 11.40 -16.19
N TYR A 143 -6.99 10.21 -15.69
CA TYR A 143 -8.27 9.83 -15.11
C TYR A 143 -8.15 9.57 -13.62
N LEU A 144 -8.91 10.29 -12.80
CA LEU A 144 -8.77 10.29 -11.34
C LEU A 144 -9.67 9.28 -10.63
N GLU A 145 -10.72 8.82 -11.31
CA GLU A 145 -11.72 7.93 -10.71
C GLU A 145 -11.39 6.47 -10.99
N LEU A 146 -11.69 5.61 -10.03
CA LEU A 146 -11.68 4.16 -10.27
C LEU A 146 -12.88 3.81 -11.14
N SER A 147 -12.71 2.78 -11.97
CA SER A 147 -13.85 2.16 -12.64
C SER A 147 -14.87 1.63 -11.60
N PRO A 148 -16.17 1.56 -11.92
CA PRO A 148 -17.18 1.14 -10.96
C PRO A 148 -16.90 -0.24 -10.34
N LYS A 149 -16.32 -1.18 -11.09
CA LYS A 149 -15.96 -2.51 -10.60
C LYS A 149 -14.82 -2.45 -9.58
N VAL A 150 -13.75 -1.72 -9.92
CA VAL A 150 -12.59 -1.59 -9.04
C VAL A 150 -12.97 -0.82 -7.78
N ALA A 151 -13.72 0.27 -7.90
CA ALA A 151 -14.26 1.01 -6.75
C ALA A 151 -15.10 0.12 -5.83
N ALA A 152 -15.96 -0.74 -6.39
CA ALA A 152 -16.78 -1.67 -5.63
C ALA A 152 -15.97 -2.76 -4.89
N SER A 153 -14.70 -2.97 -5.24
CA SER A 153 -13.82 -3.93 -4.55
C SER A 153 -13.21 -3.40 -3.25
N ILE A 154 -13.16 -2.08 -3.05
CA ILE A 154 -12.53 -1.46 -1.86
C ILE A 154 -13.06 -2.03 -0.54
N PRO A 155 -14.38 -2.20 -0.31
CA PRO A 155 -14.88 -2.79 0.92
C PRO A 155 -14.34 -4.21 1.17
N LYS A 156 -14.18 -5.01 0.11
CA LYS A 156 -13.63 -6.37 0.23
C LYS A 156 -12.14 -6.35 0.54
N VAL A 157 -11.37 -5.48 -0.10
CA VAL A 157 -9.94 -5.27 0.24
C VAL A 157 -9.82 -4.85 1.71
N THR A 158 -10.67 -3.92 2.17
CA THR A 158 -10.67 -3.45 3.55
C THR A 158 -10.93 -4.58 4.55
N GLU A 159 -11.94 -5.42 4.28
CA GLU A 159 -12.22 -6.60 5.11
C GLU A 159 -11.02 -7.54 5.19
N MET A 160 -10.40 -7.86 4.05
CA MET A 160 -9.25 -8.78 3.99
C MET A 160 -8.02 -8.22 4.70
N VAL A 161 -7.76 -6.92 4.58
CA VAL A 161 -6.66 -6.24 5.29
C VAL A 161 -6.92 -6.25 6.79
N LEU A 162 -8.15 -5.96 7.23
CA LEU A 162 -8.53 -5.99 8.65
C LEU A 162 -8.37 -7.40 9.24
N ASP A 163 -8.84 -8.42 8.54
CA ASP A 163 -8.69 -9.82 8.95
C ASP A 163 -7.20 -10.21 9.09
N LEU A 164 -6.37 -9.78 8.16
CA LEU A 164 -4.93 -10.04 8.22
C LEU A 164 -4.29 -9.34 9.43
N VAL A 165 -4.62 -8.06 9.66
CA VAL A 165 -4.14 -7.30 10.83
C VAL A 165 -4.49 -8.03 12.12
N GLN A 166 -5.73 -8.51 12.27
CA GLN A 166 -6.16 -9.26 13.45
C GLN A 166 -5.38 -10.58 13.63
N LYS A 167 -5.14 -11.31 12.54
CA LYS A 167 -4.35 -12.55 12.57
C LYS A 167 -2.89 -12.29 12.96
N ILE A 168 -2.29 -11.23 12.41
CA ILE A 168 -0.90 -10.86 12.70
C ILE A 168 -0.71 -10.48 14.18
N ARG A 169 -1.69 -9.84 14.79
CA ARG A 169 -1.61 -9.41 16.19
C ARG A 169 -1.84 -10.54 17.19
N ASN A 170 -2.54 -11.59 16.79
CA ASN A 170 -2.87 -12.71 17.67
C ASN A 170 -1.82 -13.83 17.63
N ASN A 171 -0.79 -13.70 16.77
CA ASN A 171 0.35 -14.61 16.68
C ASN A 171 1.62 -14.00 17.31
#